data_c0cc18bb33256334705b2bd8202f400d
#
_entry.id   c0cc18bb33256334705b2bd8202f400d
#
_cell.length_a   1.000
_cell.length_b   1.000
_cell.length_c   1.000
_cell.angle_alpha   90.00
_cell.angle_beta   90.00
_cell.angle_gamma   90.00
#
_symmetry.space_group_name_H-M   'P 1'
#
loop_
_entity.id
_entity.type
_entity.pdbx_description
1 polymer ?
#
loop_
_entity_poly.entity_id
_entity_poly.type
_entity_poly.pdbx_seq_one_letter_code
_entity_poly.pdbx_strand_id
1 'polypeptide(L)'
;KLSYENGNEVSLIETEKLFKTTKQSPASYLWYLLLSPIQVYSGTTTTSNGYYTETKPANSFPIGVIVGPGLAGGNMIAASSANKNFKNELMQFDLNTKTIKKGETVYGLIGLNSNNYDSIKIKMQ
;
A
#
# COMPACT_ATOMS: atom_id res chain seq x y z
N LYS A 1 -13.90 -8.09 28.25
CA LYS A 1 -12.98 -6.98 28.50
C LYS A 1 -11.54 -7.43 28.23
N LEU A 2 -10.75 -6.61 27.58
CA LEU A 2 -9.34 -6.87 27.29
C LEU A 2 -8.47 -6.11 28.27
N SER A 3 -7.50 -6.77 28.86
CA SER A 3 -6.52 -6.15 29.74
C SER A 3 -5.12 -6.74 29.49
N TYR A 4 -4.10 -5.94 29.77
CA TYR A 4 -2.73 -6.43 29.84
C TYR A 4 -2.52 -7.32 31.08
N GLU A 5 -1.40 -8.02 31.11
CA GLU A 5 -1.04 -8.88 32.25
C GLU A 5 -0.90 -8.09 33.55
N ASN A 6 -0.44 -6.85 33.47
CA ASN A 6 -0.32 -5.91 34.57
C ASN A 6 -1.66 -5.33 35.09
N GLY A 7 -2.78 -5.71 34.49
CA GLY A 7 -4.13 -5.27 34.87
C GLY A 7 -4.62 -4.00 34.17
N ASN A 8 -3.79 -3.31 33.41
CA ASN A 8 -4.20 -2.13 32.65
C ASN A 8 -5.15 -2.50 31.52
N GLU A 9 -6.10 -1.62 31.23
CA GLU A 9 -7.02 -1.83 30.11
C GLU A 9 -6.31 -1.66 28.77
N VAL A 10 -6.61 -2.55 27.83
CA VAL A 10 -6.13 -2.43 26.46
C VAL A 10 -7.01 -1.42 25.72
N SER A 11 -6.39 -0.40 25.16
CA SER A 11 -7.10 0.58 24.34
C SER A 11 -7.39 -0.02 22.95
N LEU A 12 -8.67 -0.13 22.62
CA LEU A 12 -9.12 -0.58 21.31
C LEU A 12 -9.07 0.56 20.30
N ILE A 13 -8.68 0.24 19.08
CA ILE A 13 -8.74 1.17 17.95
C ILE A 13 -10.04 0.91 17.21
N GLU A 14 -10.79 1.96 16.97
CA GLU A 14 -11.95 1.92 16.10
C GLU A 14 -11.56 1.46 14.68
N THR A 15 -12.36 0.56 14.10
CA THR A 15 -12.08 -0.07 12.80
C THR A 15 -11.85 0.94 11.67
N GLU A 16 -12.61 2.04 11.66
CA GLU A 16 -12.42 3.12 10.69
C GLU A 16 -11.06 3.83 10.85
N LYS A 17 -10.63 4.06 12.09
CA LYS A 17 -9.32 4.65 12.39
C LYS A 17 -8.20 3.69 11.99
N LEU A 18 -8.34 2.40 12.31
CA LEU A 18 -7.40 1.35 11.90
C LEU A 18 -7.25 1.33 10.38
N PHE A 19 -8.36 1.35 9.64
CA PHE A 19 -8.32 1.41 8.19
C PHE A 19 -7.57 2.65 7.67
N LYS A 20 -7.86 3.84 8.23
CA LYS A 20 -7.21 5.10 7.79
C LYS A 20 -5.69 5.09 7.99
N THR A 21 -5.20 4.45 9.04
CA THR A 21 -3.77 4.40 9.34
C THR A 21 -3.01 3.33 8.55
N THR A 22 -3.70 2.26 8.13
CA THR A 22 -3.06 1.12 7.46
C THR A 22 -3.29 1.06 5.95
N LYS A 23 -4.28 1.76 5.42
CA LYS A 23 -4.56 1.79 3.98
C LYS A 23 -3.36 2.30 3.19
N GLN A 24 -3.16 1.75 2.01
CA GLN A 24 -2.17 2.24 1.06
C GLN A 24 -2.60 3.60 0.49
N SER A 25 -1.63 4.47 0.24
CA SER A 25 -1.88 5.74 -0.45
C SER A 25 -1.72 5.55 -1.97
N PRO A 26 -2.82 5.52 -2.75
CA PRO A 26 -2.71 5.41 -4.20
C PRO A 26 -1.91 6.56 -4.82
N ALA A 27 -1.99 7.76 -4.24
CA ALA A 27 -1.28 8.93 -4.73
C ALA A 27 0.25 8.81 -4.65
N SER A 28 0.79 7.94 -3.79
CA SER A 28 2.24 7.70 -3.74
C SER A 28 2.79 7.12 -5.05
N TYR A 29 1.96 6.44 -5.83
CA TYR A 29 2.36 5.88 -7.12
C TYR A 29 2.54 6.93 -8.22
N LEU A 30 2.09 8.17 -8.00
CA LEU A 30 2.35 9.29 -8.93
C LEU A 30 3.84 9.60 -9.07
N TRP A 31 4.69 9.17 -8.13
CA TRP A 31 6.14 9.26 -8.25
C TRP A 31 6.68 8.58 -9.52
N TYR A 32 5.99 7.57 -10.05
CA TYR A 32 6.37 6.94 -11.31
C TYR A 32 6.30 7.87 -12.51
N LEU A 33 5.55 8.99 -12.42
CA LEU A 33 5.53 10.01 -13.46
C LEU A 33 6.88 10.72 -13.61
N LEU A 34 7.71 10.72 -12.57
CA LEU A 34 9.08 11.26 -12.64
C LEU A 34 9.98 10.44 -13.57
N LEU A 35 9.56 9.22 -13.94
CA LEU A 35 10.25 8.43 -14.97
C LEU A 35 9.99 8.94 -16.39
N SER A 36 9.04 9.85 -16.57
CA SER A 36 8.67 10.40 -17.90
C SER A 36 9.83 10.98 -18.70
N PRO A 37 10.85 11.65 -18.09
CA PRO A 37 12.00 12.16 -18.83
C PRO A 37 12.95 11.08 -19.35
N ILE A 38 12.79 9.81 -18.93
CA ILE A 38 13.68 8.74 -19.36
C ILE A 38 13.51 8.47 -20.84
N GLN A 39 14.61 8.56 -21.56
CA GLN A 39 14.70 8.26 -22.98
C GLN A 39 15.56 7.03 -23.21
N VAL A 40 15.15 6.16 -24.12
CA VAL A 40 15.93 5.03 -24.60
C VAL A 40 16.37 5.34 -26.00
N TYR A 41 17.66 5.17 -26.24
CA TYR A 41 18.29 5.38 -27.55
C TYR A 41 18.48 4.02 -28.23
N SER A 42 18.02 3.92 -29.46
CA SER A 42 18.12 2.71 -30.26
C SER A 42 19.03 2.99 -31.46
N GLY A 43 20.19 2.35 -31.43
CA GLY A 43 21.20 2.49 -32.48
C GLY A 43 21.99 3.79 -32.45
N THR A 44 22.97 3.86 -33.29
CA THR A 44 23.81 5.05 -33.49
C THR A 44 23.95 5.31 -34.98
N THR A 45 24.00 6.58 -35.36
CA THR A 45 24.36 7.01 -36.72
C THR A 45 25.75 7.61 -36.67
N THR A 46 26.66 7.04 -37.49
CA THR A 46 28.03 7.52 -37.60
C THR A 46 28.18 8.25 -38.92
N THR A 47 28.57 9.52 -38.86
CA THR A 47 28.86 10.33 -40.04
C THR A 47 30.36 10.66 -40.06
N SER A 48 31.01 10.37 -41.16
CA SER A 48 32.44 10.70 -41.37
C SER A 48 32.59 11.51 -42.62
N ASN A 49 33.36 12.60 -42.55
CA ASN A 49 33.69 13.47 -43.68
C ASN A 49 35.18 13.41 -44.08
N GLY A 50 35.86 12.40 -43.57
CA GLY A 50 37.30 12.20 -43.86
C GLY A 50 38.25 12.92 -42.88
N TYR A 51 37.77 13.90 -42.14
CA TYR A 51 38.56 14.65 -41.13
C TYR A 51 38.18 14.30 -39.71
N TYR A 52 36.90 14.02 -39.50
CA TYR A 52 36.37 13.59 -38.18
C TYR A 52 35.19 12.64 -38.37
N THR A 53 34.99 11.86 -37.37
CA THR A 53 33.85 10.91 -37.28
C THR A 53 32.99 11.34 -36.12
N GLU A 54 31.73 11.61 -36.39
CA GLU A 54 30.73 11.98 -35.39
C GLU A 54 29.72 10.83 -35.27
N THR A 55 29.55 10.34 -34.05
CA THR A 55 28.54 9.31 -33.72
C THR A 55 27.46 9.92 -32.86
N LYS A 56 26.24 9.88 -33.35
CA LYS A 56 25.04 10.37 -32.64
C LYS A 56 24.04 9.26 -32.42
N PRO A 57 23.23 9.30 -31.34
CA PRO A 57 22.09 8.41 -31.22
C PRO A 57 21.17 8.57 -32.43
N ALA A 58 20.82 7.46 -33.08
CA ALA A 58 20.01 7.48 -34.31
C ALA A 58 18.53 7.78 -33.99
N ASN A 59 18.00 7.10 -32.98
CA ASN A 59 16.62 7.24 -32.57
C ASN A 59 16.54 7.36 -31.06
N SER A 60 15.74 8.28 -30.57
CA SER A 60 15.38 8.39 -29.16
C SER A 60 13.89 8.13 -29.01
N PHE A 61 13.52 7.29 -28.05
CA PHE A 61 12.16 7.00 -27.73
C PHE A 61 11.89 7.33 -26.25
N PRO A 62 10.95 8.21 -25.94
CA PRO A 62 10.66 8.63 -24.58
C PRO A 62 9.85 7.52 -23.85
N ILE A 63 10.52 6.43 -23.50
CA ILE A 63 9.88 5.29 -22.85
C ILE A 63 9.21 5.66 -21.54
N GLY A 64 9.76 6.65 -20.83
CA GLY A 64 9.20 7.12 -19.58
C GLY A 64 7.81 7.73 -19.72
N VAL A 65 7.49 8.32 -20.89
CA VAL A 65 6.17 8.87 -21.17
C VAL A 65 5.09 7.77 -21.26
N ILE A 66 5.47 6.57 -21.66
CA ILE A 66 4.54 5.44 -21.75
C ILE A 66 4.55 4.62 -20.45
N VAL A 67 5.74 4.28 -19.97
CA VAL A 67 5.92 3.40 -18.80
C VAL A 67 5.53 4.11 -17.50
N GLY A 68 5.92 5.39 -17.34
CA GLY A 68 5.62 6.16 -16.12
C GLY A 68 4.12 6.24 -15.81
N PRO A 69 3.28 6.76 -16.72
CA PRO A 69 1.84 6.81 -16.53
C PRO A 69 1.18 5.42 -16.43
N GLY A 70 1.65 4.44 -17.19
CA GLY A 70 1.16 3.06 -17.13
C GLY A 70 1.39 2.42 -15.76
N LEU A 71 2.58 2.53 -15.20
CA LEU A 71 2.90 2.05 -13.86
C LEU A 71 2.14 2.81 -12.78
N ALA A 72 2.09 4.15 -12.87
CA ALA A 72 1.35 4.97 -11.91
C ALA A 72 -0.14 4.60 -11.90
N GLY A 73 -0.79 4.57 -13.07
CA GLY A 73 -2.20 4.25 -13.19
C GLY A 73 -2.53 2.83 -12.75
N GLY A 74 -1.76 1.84 -13.20
CA GLY A 74 -1.95 0.44 -12.81
C GLY A 74 -1.84 0.23 -11.31
N ASN A 75 -0.81 0.77 -10.68
CA ASN A 75 -0.60 0.64 -9.24
C ASN A 75 -1.63 1.43 -8.42
N MET A 76 -2.11 2.57 -8.89
CA MET A 76 -3.19 3.31 -8.24
C MET A 76 -4.50 2.52 -8.23
N ILE A 77 -4.85 1.87 -9.34
CA ILE A 77 -6.04 1.02 -9.44
C ILE A 77 -5.90 -0.19 -8.51
N ALA A 78 -4.74 -0.86 -8.53
CA ALA A 78 -4.47 -2.00 -7.67
C ALA A 78 -4.56 -1.62 -6.17
N ALA A 79 -3.92 -0.53 -5.76
CA ALA A 79 -3.97 -0.04 -4.38
C ALA A 79 -5.39 0.36 -3.96
N SER A 80 -6.15 0.99 -4.86
CA SER A 80 -7.52 1.38 -4.61
C SER A 80 -8.43 0.17 -4.39
N SER A 81 -8.29 -0.86 -5.23
CA SER A 81 -9.03 -2.12 -5.12
C SER A 81 -8.64 -2.88 -3.85
N ALA A 82 -7.34 -2.97 -3.54
CA ALA A 82 -6.85 -3.57 -2.31
C ALA A 82 -7.40 -2.87 -1.06
N ASN A 83 -7.39 -1.54 -1.04
CA ASN A 83 -7.96 -0.76 0.06
C ASN A 83 -9.46 -1.02 0.25
N LYS A 84 -10.21 -1.12 -0.85
CA LYS A 84 -11.65 -1.43 -0.80
C LYS A 84 -11.90 -2.81 -0.20
N ASN A 85 -11.18 -3.82 -0.66
CA ASN A 85 -11.29 -5.18 -0.15
C ASN A 85 -10.89 -5.25 1.33
N PHE A 86 -9.77 -4.64 1.69
CA PHE A 86 -9.29 -4.56 3.07
C PHE A 86 -10.31 -3.87 3.99
N LYS A 87 -10.92 -2.77 3.54
CA LYS A 87 -11.99 -2.11 4.32
C LYS A 87 -13.18 -3.02 4.53
N ASN A 88 -13.62 -3.72 3.50
CA ASN A 88 -14.74 -4.65 3.59
C ASN A 88 -14.44 -5.80 4.56
N GLU A 89 -13.25 -6.38 4.51
CA GLU A 89 -12.81 -7.43 5.42
C GLU A 89 -12.76 -6.93 6.87
N LEU A 90 -12.15 -5.76 7.11
CA LEU A 90 -12.12 -5.17 8.44
C LEU A 90 -13.53 -4.98 9.02
N MET A 91 -14.47 -4.49 8.21
CA MET A 91 -15.85 -4.28 8.65
C MET A 91 -16.60 -5.59 8.87
N GLN A 92 -16.38 -6.59 8.01
CA GLN A 92 -17.01 -7.90 8.11
C GLN A 92 -16.56 -8.66 9.36
N PHE A 93 -15.28 -8.60 9.68
CA PHE A 93 -14.67 -9.34 10.79
C PHE A 93 -14.46 -8.50 12.05
N ASP A 94 -15.00 -7.28 12.11
CA ASP A 94 -14.93 -6.41 13.28
C ASP A 94 -15.62 -7.06 14.49
N LEU A 95 -14.85 -7.27 15.56
CA LEU A 95 -15.38 -7.79 16.84
C LEU A 95 -15.74 -6.70 17.84
N ASN A 96 -15.36 -5.44 17.59
CA ASN A 96 -15.61 -4.36 18.54
C ASN A 96 -17.11 -4.15 18.83
N THR A 97 -17.96 -4.46 17.87
CA THR A 97 -19.41 -4.27 17.94
C THR A 97 -20.19 -5.56 18.16
N LYS A 98 -19.53 -6.72 18.21
CA LYS A 98 -20.21 -8.02 18.33
C LYS A 98 -20.36 -8.45 19.78
N THR A 99 -21.57 -8.89 20.14
CA THR A 99 -21.84 -9.57 21.41
C THR A 99 -21.80 -11.06 21.18
N ILE A 100 -20.92 -11.76 21.90
CA ILE A 100 -20.74 -13.21 21.79
C ILE A 100 -21.58 -13.87 22.89
N LYS A 101 -22.49 -14.77 22.51
CA LYS A 101 -23.34 -15.52 23.44
C LYS A 101 -22.58 -16.69 24.04
N LYS A 102 -23.04 -17.16 25.20
CA LYS A 102 -22.46 -18.33 25.85
C LYS A 102 -22.55 -19.57 24.94
N GLY A 103 -21.41 -20.21 24.70
CA GLY A 103 -21.28 -21.38 23.81
C GLY A 103 -21.10 -21.03 22.33
N GLU A 104 -21.11 -19.77 21.96
CA GLU A 104 -20.86 -19.33 20.60
C GLU A 104 -19.34 -19.15 20.35
N THR A 105 -18.88 -19.60 19.19
CA THR A 105 -17.51 -19.38 18.73
C THR A 105 -17.55 -18.36 17.60
N VAL A 106 -16.81 -17.24 17.75
CA VAL A 106 -16.75 -16.16 16.78
C VAL A 106 -15.30 -15.89 16.41
N TYR A 107 -15.06 -15.71 15.13
CA TYR A 107 -13.77 -15.29 14.59
C TYR A 107 -13.84 -13.83 14.12
N GLY A 108 -12.78 -13.07 14.35
CA GLY A 108 -12.76 -11.69 13.89
C GLY A 108 -11.46 -10.96 14.23
N LEU A 109 -11.46 -9.67 13.94
CA LEU A 109 -10.33 -8.78 14.07
C LEU A 109 -10.61 -7.70 15.12
N ILE A 110 -9.59 -7.36 15.89
CA ILE A 110 -9.62 -6.25 16.83
C ILE A 110 -8.36 -5.42 16.64
N GLY A 111 -8.52 -4.12 16.48
CA GLY A 111 -7.39 -3.19 16.48
C GLY A 111 -6.98 -2.82 17.89
N LEU A 112 -5.71 -2.95 18.21
CA LEU A 112 -5.15 -2.59 19.51
C LEU A 112 -4.19 -1.41 19.35
N ASN A 113 -4.32 -0.42 20.24
CA ASN A 113 -3.34 0.64 20.37
C ASN A 113 -2.30 0.24 21.43
N SER A 114 -1.35 -0.57 21.01
CA SER A 114 -0.26 -1.02 21.88
C SER A 114 1.08 -0.72 21.25
N ASN A 115 1.95 -0.08 22.03
CA ASN A 115 3.34 0.13 21.64
C ASN A 115 4.27 -0.98 22.17
N ASN A 116 3.73 -1.89 22.97
CA ASN A 116 4.47 -2.96 23.64
C ASN A 116 3.87 -4.31 23.24
N TYR A 117 4.72 -5.34 23.21
CA TYR A 117 4.33 -6.74 22.96
C TYR A 117 3.93 -7.47 24.26
N ASP A 118 3.24 -6.77 25.16
CA ASP A 118 2.79 -7.36 26.43
C ASP A 118 1.68 -8.38 26.20
N SER A 119 1.66 -9.41 27.03
CA SER A 119 0.61 -10.44 26.97
C SER A 119 -0.76 -9.84 27.27
N ILE A 120 -1.76 -10.25 26.50
CA ILE A 120 -3.13 -9.75 26.61
C ILE A 120 -4.01 -10.84 27.24
N LYS A 121 -4.78 -10.48 28.26
CA LYS A 121 -5.78 -11.34 28.91
C LYS A 121 -7.18 -10.98 28.46
N ILE A 122 -7.95 -11.98 28.10
CA ILE A 122 -9.37 -11.82 27.75
C ILE A 122 -10.19 -12.20 28.97
N LYS A 123 -10.95 -11.24 29.54
CA LYS A 123 -11.93 -11.52 30.58
C LYS A 123 -13.33 -11.51 29.97
N MET A 124 -14.03 -12.62 30.07
CA MET A 124 -15.48 -12.67 29.80
C MET A 124 -16.23 -12.13 31.02
N GLN A 125 -17.26 -11.34 30.77
CA GLN A 125 -18.19 -10.85 31.79
C GLN A 125 -19.46 -11.65 31.72
#